data_fea3ff01ecf065c480a4c70306a4abad
#
_entry.id   fea3ff01ecf065c480a4c70306a4abad
#
_cell.length_a   1.000
_cell.length_b   1.000
_cell.length_c   1.000
_cell.angle_alpha   90.00
_cell.angle_beta   90.00
_cell.angle_gamma   90.00
#
_symmetry.space_group_name_H-M   'P 1'
#
loop_
_entity.id
_entity.type
_entity.pdbx_description
1 polymer ?
#
loop_
_entity_poly.entity_id
_entity_poly.type
_entity_poly.pdbx_seq_one_letter_code
_entity_poly.pdbx_strand_id
1 'polypeptide(L)'
;MKTKRIFGLIVLGLSTSFAEALTMYANPIFPKKEVSSIVVKEGQTLYMISKSNQLTLRQLYQFNDFGPQADVLEPGTIVYLAHKKRKSTQKEFVIVDHSATLRQIANKEGIRLKSLMRMNQGSSPDEQLPNGEKVFLR
;
A
#
# COMPACT_ATOMS: atom_id res chain seq x y z
N MET A 1 7.32 -42.95 60.18
CA MET A 1 8.24 -41.83 59.84
C MET A 1 7.91 -41.37 58.50
N LYS A 2 7.36 -40.12 58.35
CA LYS A 2 6.91 -39.53 57.07
C LYS A 2 7.95 -38.54 56.60
N THR A 3 8.64 -38.85 55.51
CA THR A 3 9.60 -37.97 54.85
C THR A 3 8.85 -36.97 53.99
N LYS A 4 8.86 -35.68 54.35
CA LYS A 4 8.36 -34.58 53.55
C LYS A 4 9.39 -34.25 52.48
N ARG A 5 9.03 -34.42 51.20
CA ARG A 5 9.77 -33.87 50.04
C ARG A 5 9.44 -32.39 49.93
N ILE A 6 10.46 -31.56 50.08
CA ILE A 6 10.37 -30.12 49.83
C ILE A 6 10.62 -29.93 48.32
N PHE A 7 9.56 -29.53 47.59
CA PHE A 7 9.71 -29.06 46.20
C PHE A 7 10.22 -27.62 46.25
N GLY A 8 11.49 -27.45 45.91
CA GLY A 8 12.07 -26.13 45.68
C GLY A 8 11.50 -25.53 44.40
N LEU A 9 10.69 -24.49 44.54
CA LEU A 9 10.21 -23.68 43.44
C LEU A 9 11.34 -22.76 43.03
N ILE A 10 12.02 -23.05 41.92
CA ILE A 10 12.95 -22.10 41.26
C ILE A 10 12.10 -21.05 40.57
N VAL A 11 11.92 -19.91 41.19
CA VAL A 11 11.37 -18.72 40.56
C VAL A 11 12.50 -18.11 39.74
N LEU A 12 12.57 -18.46 38.45
CA LEU A 12 13.35 -17.69 37.48
C LEU A 12 12.66 -16.35 37.32
N GLY A 13 13.29 -15.30 37.83
CA GLY A 13 12.83 -13.93 37.72
C GLY A 13 12.84 -13.46 36.29
N LEU A 14 11.70 -13.55 35.62
CA LEU A 14 11.39 -12.76 34.46
C LEU A 14 10.75 -11.46 34.94
N SER A 15 11.58 -10.48 35.27
CA SER A 15 11.13 -9.12 35.50
C SER A 15 10.90 -8.43 34.11
N THR A 16 9.92 -8.95 33.38
CA THR A 16 9.32 -8.10 32.33
C THR A 16 8.40 -7.14 33.05
N SER A 17 8.78 -5.86 33.06
CA SER A 17 7.99 -4.84 33.74
C SER A 17 6.57 -4.88 33.20
N PHE A 18 5.59 -4.81 34.10
CA PHE A 18 4.16 -4.75 33.73
C PHE A 18 3.85 -3.62 32.72
N ALA A 19 4.72 -2.63 32.65
CA ALA A 19 4.69 -1.54 31.69
C ALA A 19 4.96 -2.01 30.24
N GLU A 20 5.88 -2.96 30.01
CA GLU A 20 6.15 -3.49 28.66
C GLU A 20 5.00 -4.36 28.15
N ALA A 21 4.38 -5.14 29.02
CA ALA A 21 3.19 -5.90 28.67
C ALA A 21 2.01 -4.97 28.30
N LEU A 22 1.82 -3.88 29.04
CA LEU A 22 0.77 -2.91 28.77
C LEU A 22 0.99 -2.17 27.44
N THR A 23 2.25 -1.92 27.06
CA THR A 23 2.59 -1.26 25.79
C THR A 23 2.30 -2.18 24.59
N MET A 24 2.47 -3.47 24.73
CA MET A 24 2.09 -4.45 23.69
C MET A 24 0.57 -4.55 23.50
N TYR A 25 -0.21 -4.39 24.58
CA TYR A 25 -1.68 -4.38 24.50
C TYR A 25 -2.26 -3.04 24.04
N ALA A 26 -1.58 -1.93 24.32
CA ALA A 26 -2.06 -0.58 23.98
C ALA A 26 -1.84 -0.20 22.51
N ASN A 27 -0.92 -0.85 21.82
CA ASN A 27 -0.70 -0.71 20.39
C ASN A 27 -0.71 -2.09 19.72
N PRO A 28 -1.88 -2.63 19.37
CA PRO A 28 -1.90 -3.72 18.41
C PRO A 28 -1.30 -3.13 17.13
N ILE A 29 -0.03 -3.48 16.85
CA ILE A 29 0.60 -3.26 15.56
C ILE A 29 -0.16 -4.15 14.57
N PHE A 30 -1.37 -3.72 14.19
CA PHE A 30 -1.95 -4.25 12.97
C PHE A 30 -1.01 -3.77 11.86
N PRO A 31 -0.31 -4.70 11.16
CA PRO A 31 0.51 -4.28 10.04
C PRO A 31 -0.43 -3.51 9.12
N LYS A 32 -0.12 -2.23 8.94
CA LYS A 32 -0.87 -1.37 8.02
C LYS A 32 -0.87 -2.10 6.70
N LYS A 33 -2.02 -2.64 6.31
CA LYS A 33 -2.16 -3.45 5.10
C LYS A 33 -1.80 -2.54 3.91
N GLU A 34 -0.54 -2.58 3.52
CA GLU A 34 -0.10 -1.94 2.30
C GLU A 34 -0.78 -2.64 1.14
N VAL A 35 -1.11 -1.88 0.11
CA VAL A 35 -1.70 -2.47 -1.09
C VAL A 35 -0.61 -3.25 -1.78
N SER A 36 -0.81 -4.56 -1.94
CA SER A 36 0.14 -5.42 -2.63
C SER A 36 0.37 -4.90 -4.06
N SER A 37 1.62 -4.69 -4.42
CA SER A 37 2.03 -4.21 -5.74
C SER A 37 3.39 -4.79 -6.11
N ILE A 38 3.69 -4.76 -7.40
CA ILE A 38 5.00 -5.14 -7.96
C ILE A 38 5.47 -4.02 -8.88
N VAL A 39 6.78 -3.97 -9.09
CA VAL A 39 7.41 -3.12 -10.09
C VAL A 39 7.71 -3.97 -11.33
N VAL A 40 7.25 -3.51 -12.48
CA VAL A 40 7.44 -4.18 -13.77
C VAL A 40 8.93 -4.25 -14.12
N LYS A 41 9.39 -5.42 -14.49
CA LYS A 41 10.75 -5.67 -15.00
C LYS A 41 10.75 -5.64 -16.53
N GLU A 42 11.93 -5.47 -17.10
CA GLU A 42 12.11 -5.54 -18.55
C GLU A 42 11.56 -6.86 -19.13
N GLY A 43 10.79 -6.74 -20.22
CA GLY A 43 10.14 -7.88 -20.89
C GLY A 43 8.93 -8.47 -20.15
N GLN A 44 8.54 -7.94 -18.99
CA GLN A 44 7.41 -8.42 -18.22
C GLN A 44 6.09 -7.84 -18.73
N THR A 45 5.11 -8.72 -18.97
CA THR A 45 3.77 -8.34 -19.46
C THR A 45 2.71 -8.47 -18.37
N LEU A 46 1.57 -7.79 -18.52
CA LEU A 46 0.40 -7.97 -17.63
C LEU A 46 -0.07 -9.42 -17.58
N TYR A 47 0.02 -10.14 -18.70
CA TYR A 47 -0.33 -11.56 -18.73
C TYR A 47 0.59 -12.39 -17.82
N MET A 48 1.92 -12.20 -17.90
CA MET A 48 2.87 -12.88 -17.03
C MET A 48 2.63 -12.55 -15.56
N ILE A 49 2.36 -11.28 -15.25
CA ILE A 49 2.04 -10.81 -13.90
C ILE A 49 0.75 -11.48 -13.40
N SER A 50 -0.28 -11.56 -14.24
CA SER A 50 -1.56 -12.19 -13.87
C SER A 50 -1.36 -13.65 -13.51
N LYS A 51 -0.63 -14.40 -14.33
CA LYS A 51 -0.36 -15.83 -14.11
C LYS A 51 0.47 -16.07 -12.85
N SER A 52 1.55 -15.32 -12.66
CA SER A 52 2.45 -15.47 -11.50
C SER A 52 1.76 -15.14 -10.17
N ASN A 53 0.72 -14.32 -10.19
CA ASN A 53 0.00 -13.89 -8.98
C ASN A 53 -1.40 -14.50 -8.85
N GLN A 54 -1.75 -15.50 -9.67
CA GLN A 54 -3.07 -16.17 -9.66
C GLN A 54 -4.23 -15.19 -9.82
N LEU A 55 -4.03 -14.13 -10.59
CA LEU A 55 -5.02 -13.13 -10.93
C LEU A 55 -5.45 -13.29 -12.38
N THR A 56 -6.66 -12.81 -12.69
CA THR A 56 -7.08 -12.63 -14.07
C THR A 56 -6.62 -11.27 -14.59
N LEU A 57 -6.43 -11.14 -15.90
CA LEU A 57 -6.15 -9.83 -16.53
C LEU A 57 -7.23 -8.81 -16.16
N ARG A 58 -8.50 -9.22 -16.15
CA ARG A 58 -9.63 -8.37 -15.75
C ARG A 58 -9.45 -7.79 -14.34
N GLN A 59 -8.99 -8.59 -13.38
CA GLN A 59 -8.70 -8.11 -12.02
C GLN A 59 -7.56 -7.10 -12.03
N LEU A 60 -6.47 -7.37 -12.76
CA LEU A 60 -5.38 -6.41 -12.87
C LEU A 60 -5.84 -5.07 -13.47
N TYR A 61 -6.65 -5.09 -14.52
CA TYR A 61 -7.24 -3.86 -15.06
C TYR A 61 -8.14 -3.14 -14.06
N GLN A 62 -8.90 -3.86 -13.24
CA GLN A 62 -9.76 -3.25 -12.21
C GLN A 62 -8.97 -2.65 -11.04
N PHE A 63 -7.79 -3.19 -10.73
CA PHE A 63 -6.95 -2.71 -9.63
C PHE A 63 -6.09 -1.50 -10.03
N ASN A 64 -5.82 -1.39 -11.33
CA ASN A 64 -4.89 -0.42 -11.86
C ASN A 64 -5.62 0.52 -12.82
N ASP A 65 -5.79 1.71 -12.66
CA ASP A 65 -6.49 2.65 -13.57
C ASP A 65 -5.72 2.84 -14.88
N PHE A 66 -5.37 1.74 -15.55
CA PHE A 66 -4.63 1.77 -16.82
C PHE A 66 -5.45 2.45 -17.92
N GLY A 67 -4.77 3.19 -18.78
CA GLY A 67 -5.35 3.73 -20.00
C GLY A 67 -5.53 2.66 -21.09
N PRO A 68 -6.10 3.05 -22.24
CA PRO A 68 -6.42 2.11 -23.33
C PRO A 68 -5.23 1.37 -23.96
N GLN A 69 -4.01 1.83 -23.74
CA GLN A 69 -2.78 1.25 -24.31
C GLN A 69 -1.94 0.48 -23.28
N ALA A 70 -2.57 -0.04 -22.24
CA ALA A 70 -1.89 -0.67 -21.10
C ALA A 70 -1.27 -2.05 -21.39
N ASP A 71 -1.37 -2.57 -22.61
CA ASP A 71 -0.82 -3.89 -22.93
C ASP A 71 0.72 -3.91 -22.93
N VAL A 72 1.34 -2.76 -23.14
CA VAL A 72 2.79 -2.57 -23.06
C VAL A 72 3.11 -1.79 -21.79
N LEU A 73 3.71 -2.46 -20.83
CA LEU A 73 4.16 -1.84 -19.58
C LEU A 73 5.65 -1.50 -19.69
N GLU A 74 5.98 -0.27 -19.36
CA GLU A 74 7.37 0.14 -19.23
C GLU A 74 8.01 -0.43 -17.96
N PRO A 75 9.28 -0.82 -17.99
CA PRO A 75 10.02 -1.17 -16.79
C PRO A 75 9.96 -0.05 -15.75
N GLY A 76 9.79 -0.40 -14.48
CA GLY A 76 9.58 0.56 -13.41
C GLY A 76 8.11 0.92 -13.12
N THR A 77 7.17 0.56 -14.00
CA THR A 77 5.74 0.75 -13.74
C THR A 77 5.28 -0.01 -12.50
N ILE A 78 4.51 0.63 -11.63
CA ILE A 78 3.90 -0.03 -10.46
C ILE A 78 2.60 -0.68 -10.88
N VAL A 79 2.48 -1.99 -10.67
CA VAL A 79 1.25 -2.76 -10.90
C VAL A 79 0.70 -3.25 -9.56
N TYR A 80 -0.51 -2.83 -9.23
CA TYR A 80 -1.22 -3.22 -8.03
C TYR A 80 -1.91 -4.57 -8.21
N LEU A 81 -1.73 -5.46 -7.25
CA LEU A 81 -2.31 -6.80 -7.21
C LEU A 81 -3.60 -6.84 -6.38
N ALA A 82 -4.03 -5.71 -5.86
CA ALA A 82 -5.27 -5.52 -5.13
C ALA A 82 -5.80 -4.09 -5.34
N HIS A 83 -7.04 -3.84 -4.93
CA HIS A 83 -7.63 -2.51 -5.06
C HIS A 83 -6.82 -1.44 -4.33
N LYS A 84 -6.45 -0.37 -5.02
CA LYS A 84 -5.86 0.84 -4.45
C LYS A 84 -6.78 1.48 -3.39
N LYS A 85 -6.19 2.28 -2.51
CA LYS A 85 -6.93 2.99 -1.45
C LYS A 85 -7.83 4.08 -2.04
N ARG A 86 -8.86 4.50 -1.30
CA ARG A 86 -9.70 5.61 -1.71
C ARG A 86 -9.10 6.97 -1.36
N LYS A 87 -8.24 7.02 -0.34
CA LYS A 87 -7.56 8.22 0.17
C LYS A 87 -6.25 7.83 0.84
N SER A 88 -5.32 8.75 0.94
CA SER A 88 -4.11 8.58 1.72
C SER A 88 -4.42 8.57 3.22
N THR A 89 -3.66 7.78 3.97
CA THR A 89 -3.68 7.76 5.44
C THR A 89 -2.47 8.47 6.04
N GLN A 90 -1.50 8.86 5.20
CA GLN A 90 -0.22 9.43 5.64
C GLN A 90 -0.08 10.89 5.22
N LYS A 91 -0.44 11.18 3.97
CA LYS A 91 -0.24 12.50 3.36
C LYS A 91 -1.60 13.15 3.12
N GLU A 92 -1.70 14.44 3.34
CA GLU A 92 -2.87 15.22 3.01
C GLU A 92 -2.87 15.62 1.54
N PHE A 93 -1.73 16.02 1.04
CA PHE A 93 -1.51 16.42 -0.35
C PHE A 93 -0.08 16.06 -0.79
N VAL A 94 0.18 16.17 -2.07
CA VAL A 94 1.51 16.21 -2.68
C VAL A 94 1.63 17.46 -3.52
N ILE A 95 2.86 17.96 -3.66
CA ILE A 95 3.19 19.01 -4.61
C ILE A 95 3.76 18.35 -5.86
N VAL A 96 3.29 18.76 -7.01
CA VAL A 96 3.83 18.32 -8.31
C VAL A 96 5.22 18.90 -8.47
N ASP A 97 6.25 18.06 -8.44
CA ASP A 97 7.66 18.44 -8.59
C ASP A 97 8.15 18.43 -10.05
N HIS A 98 7.49 17.65 -10.88
CA HIS A 98 7.67 17.57 -12.33
C HIS A 98 6.29 17.47 -12.98
N SER A 99 6.13 17.91 -14.20
CA SER A 99 4.85 17.73 -14.92
C SER A 99 4.36 16.30 -14.79
N ALA A 100 3.19 16.14 -14.18
CA ALA A 100 2.59 14.83 -13.93
C ALA A 100 1.08 14.90 -14.19
N THR A 101 0.47 13.74 -14.43
CA THR A 101 -0.98 13.63 -14.55
C THR A 101 -1.60 13.10 -13.29
N LEU A 102 -2.90 13.32 -13.08
CA LEU A 102 -3.63 12.72 -11.94
C LEU A 102 -3.53 11.18 -11.97
N ARG A 103 -3.48 10.57 -13.15
CA ARG A 103 -3.27 9.11 -13.30
C ARG A 103 -1.92 8.67 -12.75
N GLN A 104 -0.86 9.38 -13.09
CA GLN A 104 0.50 9.07 -12.59
C GLN A 104 0.58 9.24 -11.07
N ILE A 105 0.01 10.33 -10.53
CA ILE A 105 -0.02 10.57 -9.07
C ILE A 105 -0.86 9.50 -8.36
N ALA A 106 -2.04 9.15 -8.91
CA ALA A 106 -2.89 8.09 -8.37
C ALA A 106 -2.16 6.76 -8.32
N ASN A 107 -1.36 6.45 -9.34
CA ASN A 107 -0.56 5.23 -9.37
C ASN A 107 0.58 5.28 -8.36
N LYS A 108 1.36 6.36 -8.32
CA LYS A 108 2.48 6.55 -7.40
C LYS A 108 2.05 6.47 -5.93
N GLU A 109 0.92 7.09 -5.57
CA GLU A 109 0.42 7.17 -4.19
C GLU A 109 -0.52 6.02 -3.80
N GLY A 110 -0.81 5.09 -4.70
CA GLY A 110 -1.67 3.93 -4.45
C GLY A 110 -3.13 4.30 -4.18
N ILE A 111 -3.61 5.36 -4.78
CA ILE A 111 -4.98 5.88 -4.65
C ILE A 111 -5.76 5.59 -5.93
N ARG A 112 -7.05 5.24 -5.79
CA ARG A 112 -7.93 5.05 -6.95
C ARG A 112 -8.07 6.38 -7.71
N LEU A 113 -7.83 6.35 -9.01
CA LEU A 113 -7.90 7.55 -9.86
C LEU A 113 -9.23 8.29 -9.71
N LYS A 114 -10.37 7.59 -9.77
CA LYS A 114 -11.70 8.17 -9.56
C LYS A 114 -11.85 8.89 -8.21
N SER A 115 -11.17 8.43 -7.18
CA SER A 115 -11.19 9.09 -5.86
C SER A 115 -10.32 10.34 -5.86
N LEU A 116 -9.13 10.25 -6.45
CA LEU A 116 -8.22 11.38 -6.56
C LEU A 116 -8.82 12.52 -7.39
N MET A 117 -9.42 12.20 -8.53
CA MET A 117 -10.13 13.18 -9.36
C MET A 117 -11.23 13.92 -8.61
N ARG A 118 -12.04 13.20 -7.81
CA ARG A 118 -13.09 13.84 -7.00
C ARG A 118 -12.54 14.77 -5.92
N MET A 119 -11.41 14.45 -5.32
CA MET A 119 -10.78 15.28 -4.29
C MET A 119 -10.15 16.55 -4.87
N ASN A 120 -9.80 16.55 -6.15
CA ASN A 120 -9.09 17.64 -6.82
C ASN A 120 -9.94 18.37 -7.87
N GLN A 121 -11.24 18.09 -7.96
CA GLN A 121 -12.12 18.66 -8.98
C GLN A 121 -11.53 18.51 -10.41
N GLY A 122 -10.74 17.45 -10.61
CA GLY A 122 -10.00 17.22 -11.83
C GLY A 122 -10.92 16.87 -13.01
N SER A 123 -10.70 17.55 -14.12
CA SER A 123 -11.50 17.40 -15.31
C SER A 123 -11.02 16.22 -16.16
N SER A 124 -9.71 16.06 -16.30
CA SER A 124 -9.10 14.99 -17.11
C SER A 124 -8.03 14.22 -16.31
N PRO A 125 -8.05 12.88 -16.36
CA PRO A 125 -7.05 12.07 -15.68
C PRO A 125 -5.65 12.17 -16.30
N ASP A 126 -5.57 12.55 -17.56
CA ASP A 126 -4.35 12.56 -18.38
C ASP A 126 -3.89 13.98 -18.74
N GLU A 127 -4.54 15.00 -18.19
CA GLU A 127 -4.09 16.38 -18.31
C GLU A 127 -2.79 16.60 -17.50
N GLN A 128 -1.82 17.27 -18.11
CA GLN A 128 -0.55 17.60 -17.46
C GLN A 128 -0.76 18.71 -16.43
N LEU A 129 -0.47 18.40 -15.20
CA LEU A 129 -0.49 19.36 -14.11
C LEU A 129 0.84 20.13 -14.07
N PRO A 130 0.78 21.46 -13.86
CA PRO A 130 2.00 22.25 -13.79
C PRO A 130 2.83 21.95 -12.54
N ASN A 131 4.12 22.26 -12.63
CA ASN A 131 5.03 22.16 -11.50
C ASN A 131 4.58 23.12 -10.37
N GLY A 132 4.62 22.66 -9.15
CA GLY A 132 4.19 23.42 -7.97
C GLY A 132 2.71 23.26 -7.62
N GLU A 133 1.90 22.60 -8.46
CA GLU A 133 0.48 22.39 -8.15
C GLU A 133 0.29 21.45 -6.96
N LYS A 134 -0.70 21.77 -6.12
CA LYS A 134 -1.07 20.97 -4.96
C LYS A 134 -2.18 19.99 -5.32
N VAL A 135 -1.90 18.69 -5.15
CA VAL A 135 -2.85 17.61 -5.37
C VAL A 135 -3.24 16.96 -4.04
N PHE A 136 -4.51 17.06 -3.67
CA PHE A 136 -5.04 16.51 -2.43
C PHE A 136 -5.23 14.99 -2.52
N LEU A 137 -4.85 14.30 -1.44
CA LEU A 137 -4.87 12.84 -1.34
C LEU A 137 -5.90 12.32 -0.33
N ARG A 138 -6.58 13.23 0.39
CA ARG A 138 -7.66 12.93 1.35
C ARG A 138 -8.56 14.14 1.56
#